data_c7fd5c438ae1b3c7cd21a1037b52e650
#
_entry.id   c7fd5c438ae1b3c7cd21a1037b52e650
#
_cell.length_a   1.000
_cell.length_b   1.000
_cell.length_c   1.000
_cell.angle_alpha   90.00
_cell.angle_beta   90.00
_cell.angle_gamma   90.00
#
_symmetry.space_group_name_H-M   'P 1'
#
loop_
_entity.id
_entity.type
_entity.pdbx_description
1 polymer ?
#
loop_
_entity_poly.entity_id
_entity_poly.type
_entity_poly.pdbx_seq_one_letter_code
_entity_poly.pdbx_strand_id
1 'polypeptide(L)'
;MPKIYGVELNQNTYEEIKDDERFYVLPADFLTGVVVSNRVFSYCFSNPPYGVGEDGKTRLEKSFLEKISNYMCPEGILVYVIPYQVLQEERFLRSLFSRFTPLAVFKFDDKEFEKYHQVVVIAQKRSREGYLRDWYEKFKEQISEISNISYLPTIDEPVDRKIPVPPSSDEKLTYFTTREFDAENAGKRLMGSNLYLMIGKKGILPSYTATELGQPAIPLKKDLLYLCAISGGGQGLTGSEENRDLHLQRGVAKVVTNQFLKKKGEDKAECVETSSTKITLNIIENDGTITVLE
;
A
#
# COMPACT_ATOMS: atom_id res chain seq x y z
N MET A 1 3.70 26.31 -9.37
CA MET A 1 4.76 25.55 -8.68
C MET A 1 4.39 24.08 -8.67
N PRO A 2 5.34 23.15 -8.73
CA PRO A 2 5.01 21.73 -8.57
C PRO A 2 4.45 21.47 -7.18
N LYS A 3 3.42 20.63 -7.09
CA LYS A 3 2.88 20.15 -5.83
C LYS A 3 3.75 19.04 -5.28
N ILE A 4 4.00 19.06 -3.99
CA ILE A 4 4.83 18.05 -3.30
C ILE A 4 3.92 17.19 -2.42
N TYR A 5 3.99 15.90 -2.62
CA TYR A 5 3.22 14.91 -1.86
C TYR A 5 4.18 14.13 -0.96
N GLY A 6 3.87 14.05 0.33
CA GLY A 6 4.71 13.41 1.33
C GLY A 6 3.93 12.43 2.20
N VAL A 7 4.66 11.49 2.78
CA VAL A 7 4.13 10.59 3.81
C VAL A 7 5.12 10.63 4.97
N GLU A 8 4.63 10.98 6.14
CA GLU A 8 5.44 11.14 7.34
C GLU A 8 4.82 10.32 8.48
N LEU A 9 5.63 9.46 9.09
CA LEU A 9 5.20 8.65 10.21
C LEU A 9 5.31 9.39 11.54
N ASN A 10 6.30 10.28 11.66
CA ASN A 10 6.53 11.05 12.87
C ASN A 10 5.51 12.17 12.97
N GLN A 11 4.67 12.11 13.99
CA GLN A 11 3.62 13.10 14.23
C GLN A 11 4.17 14.52 14.44
N ASN A 12 5.30 14.69 15.11
CA ASN A 12 5.88 16.01 15.34
C ASN A 12 6.33 16.64 14.03
N THR A 13 7.03 15.89 13.20
CA THR A 13 7.47 16.35 11.87
C THR A 13 6.26 16.65 10.97
N TYR A 14 5.21 15.83 11.04
CA TYR A 14 3.97 16.09 10.33
C TYR A 14 3.33 17.41 10.75
N GLU A 15 3.21 17.66 12.07
CA GLU A 15 2.63 18.89 12.60
C GLU A 15 3.41 20.16 12.17
N GLU A 16 4.72 20.06 11.98
CA GLU A 16 5.57 21.17 11.51
C GLU A 16 5.32 21.55 10.05
N ILE A 17 4.92 20.59 9.21
CA ILE A 17 4.85 20.78 7.75
C ILE A 17 3.43 20.75 7.19
N LYS A 18 2.43 20.31 7.95
CA LYS A 18 1.05 20.10 7.47
C LYS A 18 0.37 21.39 6.95
N ASP A 19 0.74 22.53 7.51
CA ASP A 19 0.12 23.82 7.19
C ASP A 19 0.84 24.57 6.07
N ASP A 20 1.93 24.02 5.52
CA ASP A 20 2.62 24.59 4.36
C ASP A 20 1.90 24.21 3.07
N GLU A 21 1.29 25.18 2.40
CA GLU A 21 0.49 25.00 1.18
C GLU A 21 1.23 24.33 0.02
N ARG A 22 2.56 24.25 0.07
CA ARG A 22 3.39 23.56 -0.94
C ARG A 22 3.32 22.04 -0.80
N PHE A 23 2.95 21.54 0.38
CA PHE A 23 3.00 20.14 0.72
C PHE A 23 1.61 19.55 0.97
N TYR A 24 1.40 18.38 0.43
CA TYR A 24 0.29 17.50 0.77
C TYR A 24 0.85 16.30 1.51
N VAL A 25 0.83 16.32 2.84
CA VAL A 25 1.46 15.28 3.68
C VAL A 25 0.40 14.43 4.34
N LEU A 26 0.64 13.12 4.37
CA LEU A 26 -0.20 12.15 5.09
C LEU A 26 0.53 11.67 6.36
N PRO A 27 -0.10 11.75 7.55
CA PRO A 27 0.43 11.16 8.77
C PRO A 27 0.18 9.64 8.77
N ALA A 28 1.09 8.87 8.21
CA ALA A 28 0.88 7.43 8.07
C ALA A 28 2.19 6.65 7.88
N ASP A 29 2.13 5.35 8.14
CA ASP A 29 3.16 4.42 7.67
C ASP A 29 3.11 4.30 6.15
N PHE A 30 4.24 4.56 5.49
CA PHE A 30 4.32 4.52 4.03
C PHE A 30 4.04 3.11 3.49
N LEU A 31 4.47 2.05 4.17
CA LEU A 31 4.32 0.68 3.67
C LEU A 31 2.90 0.13 3.84
N THR A 32 2.21 0.49 4.90
CA THR A 32 0.92 -0.13 5.26
C THR A 32 -0.25 0.85 5.33
N GLY A 33 0.02 2.12 5.64
CA GLY A 33 -0.98 3.11 6.02
C GLY A 33 -1.52 3.98 4.89
N VAL A 34 -1.03 3.85 3.64
CA VAL A 34 -1.43 4.76 2.55
C VAL A 34 -2.09 4.06 1.36
N VAL A 35 -3.00 4.79 0.71
CA VAL A 35 -3.59 4.46 -0.59
C VAL A 35 -3.24 5.59 -1.56
N VAL A 36 -2.46 5.26 -2.58
CA VAL A 36 -1.94 6.21 -3.56
C VAL A 36 -2.18 5.67 -4.97
N SER A 37 -2.54 6.56 -5.89
CA SER A 37 -2.70 6.20 -7.31
C SER A 37 -1.37 5.71 -7.90
N ASN A 38 -1.45 4.68 -8.76
CA ASN A 38 -0.27 4.13 -9.41
C ASN A 38 0.18 4.97 -10.61
N ARG A 39 1.49 5.00 -10.86
CA ARG A 39 2.13 5.61 -12.05
C ARG A 39 1.83 7.10 -12.22
N VAL A 40 1.85 7.85 -11.12
CA VAL A 40 1.48 9.27 -11.12
C VAL A 40 2.69 10.18 -10.99
N PHE A 41 3.63 9.83 -10.11
CA PHE A 41 4.73 10.72 -9.75
C PHE A 41 5.90 10.60 -10.72
N SER A 42 6.37 11.74 -11.21
CA SER A 42 7.53 11.82 -12.12
C SER A 42 8.86 11.98 -11.39
N TYR A 43 8.82 12.39 -10.13
CA TYR A 43 9.98 12.53 -9.26
C TYR A 43 9.67 11.98 -7.87
N CYS A 44 10.60 11.26 -7.31
CA CYS A 44 10.51 10.78 -5.94
C CYS A 44 11.88 10.93 -5.25
N PHE A 45 11.87 11.60 -4.11
CA PHE A 45 12.96 11.55 -3.14
C PHE A 45 12.56 10.64 -1.99
N SER A 46 13.42 9.71 -1.61
CA SER A 46 13.15 8.84 -0.48
C SER A 46 14.43 8.51 0.28
N ASN A 47 14.36 8.70 1.60
CA ASN A 47 15.31 8.22 2.58
C ASN A 47 14.55 7.29 3.53
N PRO A 48 14.41 5.98 3.18
CA PRO A 48 13.62 5.05 3.97
C PRO A 48 14.30 4.74 5.30
N PRO A 49 13.57 4.21 6.31
CA PRO A 49 14.20 3.62 7.48
C PRO A 49 15.09 2.44 7.07
N TYR A 50 16.22 2.29 7.74
CA TYR A 50 17.20 1.25 7.45
C TYR A 50 16.99 0.03 8.33
N GLY A 51 17.20 -1.15 7.75
CA GLY A 51 17.14 -2.41 8.49
C GLY A 51 16.18 -3.43 7.93
N VAL A 52 15.83 -4.37 8.77
CA VAL A 52 14.96 -5.50 8.42
C VAL A 52 13.56 -5.24 8.93
N GLY A 53 12.56 -5.53 8.12
CA GLY A 53 11.15 -5.39 8.50
C GLY A 53 10.71 -6.40 9.57
N GLU A 54 9.46 -6.33 9.97
CA GLU A 54 8.87 -7.18 11.01
C GLU A 54 8.97 -8.69 10.70
N ASP A 55 9.09 -9.07 9.44
CA ASP A 55 9.29 -10.46 9.00
C ASP A 55 10.69 -11.02 9.33
N GLY A 56 11.60 -10.17 9.83
CA GLY A 56 12.99 -10.53 10.13
C GLY A 56 13.83 -10.92 8.92
N LYS A 57 13.34 -10.75 7.69
CA LYS A 57 13.99 -11.26 6.46
C LYS A 57 14.11 -10.23 5.34
N THR A 58 13.12 -9.36 5.21
CA THR A 58 13.06 -8.39 4.11
C THR A 58 13.56 -7.04 4.57
N ARG A 59 14.51 -6.47 3.82
CA ARG A 59 15.01 -5.13 4.10
C ARG A 59 13.93 -4.09 3.84
N LEU A 60 13.81 -3.12 4.74
CA LEU A 60 12.86 -2.01 4.60
C LEU A 60 13.15 -1.19 3.34
N GLU A 61 14.43 -0.96 3.03
CA GLU A 61 14.85 -0.26 1.83
C GLU A 61 14.33 -0.95 0.56
N LYS A 62 14.31 -2.28 0.52
CA LYS A 62 13.73 -3.03 -0.61
C LYS A 62 12.23 -2.86 -0.68
N SER A 63 11.52 -2.96 0.44
CA SER A 63 10.06 -2.81 0.51
C SER A 63 9.61 -1.42 0.07
N PHE A 64 10.34 -0.37 0.51
CA PHE A 64 10.10 1.00 0.06
C PHE A 64 10.33 1.15 -1.44
N LEU A 65 11.44 0.65 -1.98
CA LEU A 65 11.74 0.69 -3.40
C LEU A 65 10.63 0.07 -4.25
N GLU A 66 10.15 -1.11 -3.86
CA GLU A 66 9.09 -1.82 -4.55
C GLU A 66 7.78 -1.04 -4.52
N LYS A 67 7.42 -0.47 -3.39
CA LYS A 67 6.21 0.33 -3.25
C LYS A 67 6.30 1.65 -4.02
N ILE A 68 7.41 2.37 -3.93
CA ILE A 68 7.68 3.58 -4.70
C ILE A 68 7.55 3.30 -6.20
N SER A 69 8.08 2.16 -6.66
CA SER A 69 8.03 1.80 -8.08
C SER A 69 6.62 1.72 -8.66
N ASN A 70 5.62 1.38 -7.83
CA ASN A 70 4.22 1.33 -8.26
C ASN A 70 3.64 2.74 -8.46
N TYR A 71 4.09 3.70 -7.69
CA TYR A 71 3.56 5.07 -7.70
C TYR A 71 4.22 5.96 -8.75
N MET A 72 5.44 5.61 -9.18
CA MET A 72 6.17 6.39 -10.19
C MET A 72 5.70 6.10 -11.62
N CYS A 73 5.54 7.15 -12.40
CA CYS A 73 5.27 7.04 -13.82
C CYS A 73 6.52 6.49 -14.58
N PRO A 74 6.33 5.92 -15.77
CA PRO A 74 7.46 5.57 -16.63
C PRO A 74 8.38 6.76 -16.85
N GLU A 75 9.70 6.49 -16.86
CA GLU A 75 10.78 7.46 -17.01
C GLU A 75 10.93 8.45 -15.84
N GLY A 76 10.09 8.35 -14.80
CA GLY A 76 10.22 9.13 -13.57
C GLY A 76 11.57 8.91 -12.88
N ILE A 77 12.05 9.93 -12.18
CA ILE A 77 13.36 9.94 -11.53
C ILE A 77 13.22 9.69 -10.04
N LEU A 78 13.88 8.66 -9.57
CA LEU A 78 14.04 8.32 -8.17
C LEU A 78 15.40 8.81 -7.66
N VAL A 79 15.39 9.57 -6.56
CA VAL A 79 16.55 9.87 -5.74
C VAL A 79 16.41 9.10 -4.44
N TYR A 80 17.31 8.15 -4.22
CA TYR A 80 17.17 7.17 -3.17
C TYR A 80 18.40 7.15 -2.27
N VAL A 81 18.21 7.51 -1.00
CA VAL A 81 19.29 7.53 0.00
C VAL A 81 19.25 6.22 0.78
N ILE A 82 20.34 5.47 0.76
CA ILE A 82 20.45 4.16 1.40
C ILE A 82 21.85 3.90 1.95
N PRO A 83 21.99 3.00 2.92
CA PRO A 83 23.30 2.51 3.32
C PRO A 83 24.01 1.82 2.16
N TYR A 84 25.30 2.07 2.02
CA TYR A 84 26.12 1.48 0.97
C TYR A 84 26.02 -0.06 0.90
N GLN A 85 26.00 -0.70 2.07
CA GLN A 85 25.91 -2.17 2.18
C GLN A 85 24.68 -2.76 1.48
N VAL A 86 23.59 -1.98 1.37
CA VAL A 86 22.38 -2.41 0.68
C VAL A 86 22.63 -2.65 -0.81
N LEU A 87 23.52 -1.88 -1.42
CA LEU A 87 23.93 -2.10 -2.82
C LEU A 87 24.73 -3.40 -3.03
N GLN A 88 25.27 -4.00 -1.98
CA GLN A 88 25.97 -5.28 -2.06
C GLN A 88 24.99 -6.48 -1.96
N GLU A 89 23.73 -6.24 -1.57
CA GLU A 89 22.74 -7.29 -1.42
C GLU A 89 22.08 -7.65 -2.76
N GLU A 90 22.29 -8.87 -3.21
CA GLU A 90 21.77 -9.36 -4.49
C GLU A 90 20.24 -9.21 -4.61
N ARG A 91 19.50 -9.47 -3.53
CA ARG A 91 18.03 -9.34 -3.52
C ARG A 91 17.56 -7.91 -3.74
N PHE A 92 18.27 -6.94 -3.18
CA PHE A 92 17.98 -5.53 -3.39
C PHE A 92 18.33 -5.11 -4.83
N LEU A 93 19.52 -5.45 -5.31
CA LEU A 93 19.95 -5.13 -6.67
C LEU A 93 19.00 -5.73 -7.71
N ARG A 94 18.60 -6.98 -7.57
CA ARG A 94 17.60 -7.59 -8.47
C ARG A 94 16.29 -6.80 -8.47
N SER A 95 15.82 -6.36 -7.33
CA SER A 95 14.61 -5.53 -7.22
C SER A 95 14.80 -4.16 -7.89
N LEU A 96 15.95 -3.51 -7.69
CA LEU A 96 16.29 -2.23 -8.31
C LEU A 96 16.33 -2.37 -9.85
N PHE A 97 17.12 -3.31 -10.38
CA PHE A 97 17.31 -3.49 -11.81
C PHE A 97 16.11 -4.04 -12.56
N SER A 98 15.17 -4.70 -11.87
CA SER A 98 13.92 -5.12 -12.49
C SER A 98 12.96 -3.96 -12.75
N ARG A 99 13.03 -2.89 -11.96
CA ARG A 99 12.07 -1.77 -11.96
C ARG A 99 12.66 -0.44 -12.42
N PHE A 100 13.95 -0.26 -12.21
CA PHE A 100 14.68 0.98 -12.48
C PHE A 100 15.93 0.72 -13.30
N THR A 101 16.41 1.77 -13.95
CA THR A 101 17.76 1.84 -14.55
C THR A 101 18.57 2.82 -13.70
N PRO A 102 19.55 2.37 -12.92
CA PRO A 102 20.46 3.27 -12.20
C PRO A 102 21.20 4.16 -13.18
N LEU A 103 21.21 5.46 -12.91
CA LEU A 103 21.86 6.48 -13.73
C LEU A 103 23.19 6.96 -13.11
N ALA A 104 23.20 7.08 -11.77
CA ALA A 104 24.36 7.52 -11.01
C ALA A 104 24.26 7.04 -9.55
N VAL A 105 25.43 6.92 -8.92
CA VAL A 105 25.56 6.71 -7.47
C VAL A 105 26.57 7.73 -6.97
N PHE A 106 26.18 8.46 -5.90
CA PHE A 106 27.02 9.45 -5.24
C PHE A 106 27.21 9.08 -3.78
N LYS A 107 28.34 9.45 -3.21
CA LYS A 107 28.53 9.47 -1.76
C LYS A 107 28.28 10.88 -1.21
N PHE A 108 28.01 10.99 0.07
CA PHE A 108 28.13 12.26 0.79
C PHE A 108 29.60 12.66 0.94
N ASP A 109 29.90 13.81 1.49
CA ASP A 109 31.28 14.20 1.75
C ASP A 109 32.00 13.12 2.58
N ASP A 110 33.33 13.10 2.55
CA ASP A 110 34.11 12.03 3.16
C ASP A 110 33.85 11.88 4.66
N LYS A 111 33.64 12.97 5.37
CA LYS A 111 33.38 12.97 6.82
C LYS A 111 32.02 12.37 7.16
N GLU A 112 30.98 12.73 6.41
CA GLU A 112 29.64 12.20 6.59
C GLU A 112 29.55 10.76 6.12
N PHE A 113 30.25 10.43 5.03
CA PHE A 113 30.30 9.08 4.53
C PHE A 113 30.99 8.12 5.52
N GLU A 114 32.10 8.50 6.13
CA GLU A 114 32.77 7.73 7.17
C GLU A 114 31.86 7.45 8.37
N LYS A 115 30.96 8.38 8.69
CA LYS A 115 30.06 8.26 9.84
C LYS A 115 28.80 7.45 9.54
N TYR A 116 28.19 7.65 8.38
CA TYR A 116 26.84 7.12 8.08
C TYR A 116 26.85 6.05 7.00
N HIS A 117 27.90 5.93 6.20
CA HIS A 117 28.03 4.98 5.07
C HIS A 117 26.87 5.03 4.08
N GLN A 118 26.29 6.22 3.87
CA GLN A 118 25.15 6.45 3.00
C GLN A 118 25.57 6.85 1.60
N VAL A 119 24.78 6.41 0.63
CA VAL A 119 24.92 6.78 -0.77
C VAL A 119 23.59 7.25 -1.32
N VAL A 120 23.66 8.08 -2.35
CA VAL A 120 22.50 8.55 -3.11
C VAL A 120 22.49 7.83 -4.46
N VAL A 121 21.45 7.04 -4.68
CA VAL A 121 21.23 6.36 -5.97
C VAL A 121 20.23 7.18 -6.77
N ILE A 122 20.63 7.65 -7.95
CA ILE A 122 19.72 8.26 -8.91
C ILE A 122 19.34 7.20 -9.94
N ALA A 123 18.06 6.93 -10.09
CA ALA A 123 17.58 5.90 -10.97
C ALA A 123 16.32 6.34 -11.74
N GLN A 124 16.17 5.87 -12.96
CA GLN A 124 15.01 6.13 -13.81
C GLN A 124 14.05 4.95 -13.78
N LYS A 125 12.76 5.22 -13.57
CA LYS A 125 11.70 4.20 -13.61
C LYS A 125 11.56 3.66 -15.02
N ARG A 126 11.61 2.35 -15.16
CA ARG A 126 11.46 1.68 -16.46
C ARG A 126 10.00 1.59 -16.89
N SER A 127 9.77 1.75 -18.18
CA SER A 127 8.43 1.63 -18.79
C SER A 127 7.91 0.19 -18.75
N ARG A 128 8.82 -0.78 -18.84
CA ARG A 128 8.51 -2.22 -18.71
C ARG A 128 9.39 -2.83 -17.63
N GLU A 129 8.80 -3.59 -16.75
CA GLU A 129 9.54 -4.39 -15.79
C GLU A 129 10.21 -5.57 -16.51
N GLY A 130 11.38 -5.93 -16.04
CA GLY A 130 12.15 -7.04 -16.58
C GLY A 130 13.60 -6.92 -16.17
N TYR A 131 14.29 -8.04 -16.08
CA TYR A 131 15.64 -8.09 -15.59
C TYR A 131 16.64 -7.77 -16.70
N LEU A 132 17.44 -6.71 -16.51
CA LEU A 132 18.55 -6.33 -17.40
C LEU A 132 19.85 -6.98 -16.91
N ARG A 133 20.08 -8.23 -17.32
CA ARG A 133 21.21 -9.02 -16.85
C ARG A 133 22.56 -8.34 -17.10
N ASP A 134 22.80 -7.86 -18.30
CA ASP A 134 24.10 -7.29 -18.66
C ASP A 134 24.44 -6.01 -17.89
N TRP A 135 23.43 -5.17 -17.64
CA TRP A 135 23.58 -3.96 -16.83
C TRP A 135 23.76 -4.30 -15.35
N TYR A 136 23.08 -5.28 -14.86
CA TYR A 136 23.21 -5.77 -13.50
C TYR A 136 24.61 -6.32 -13.23
N GLU A 137 25.15 -7.17 -14.10
CA GLU A 137 26.48 -7.76 -13.93
C GLU A 137 27.57 -6.69 -13.96
N LYS A 138 27.50 -5.73 -14.92
CA LYS A 138 28.41 -4.59 -14.97
C LYS A 138 28.36 -3.74 -13.72
N PHE A 139 27.16 -3.43 -13.24
CA PHE A 139 26.98 -2.64 -12.03
C PHE A 139 27.51 -3.39 -10.80
N LYS A 140 27.25 -4.68 -10.71
CA LYS A 140 27.74 -5.54 -9.64
C LYS A 140 29.27 -5.60 -9.63
N GLU A 141 29.92 -5.73 -10.78
CA GLU A 141 31.37 -5.63 -10.88
C GLU A 141 31.88 -4.29 -10.36
N GLN A 142 31.31 -3.19 -10.82
CA GLN A 142 31.69 -1.84 -10.38
C GLN A 142 31.54 -1.65 -8.87
N ILE A 143 30.49 -2.20 -8.27
CA ILE A 143 30.25 -2.13 -6.81
C ILE A 143 31.13 -3.10 -6.05
N SER A 144 31.41 -4.30 -6.58
CA SER A 144 32.29 -5.28 -5.90
C SER A 144 33.74 -4.81 -5.83
N GLU A 145 34.19 -4.05 -6.81
CA GLU A 145 35.50 -3.39 -6.81
C GLU A 145 35.60 -2.18 -5.88
N ILE A 146 34.49 -1.80 -5.26
CA ILE A 146 34.41 -0.73 -4.26
C ILE A 146 34.94 -1.16 -2.86
N SER A 147 35.91 -2.00 -2.76
CA SER A 147 36.94 -1.80 -1.72
C SER A 147 37.54 -0.37 -1.79
N ASN A 148 37.21 0.37 -2.82
CA ASN A 148 37.58 1.75 -3.13
C ASN A 148 36.34 2.65 -3.23
N ILE A 149 35.49 2.70 -2.22
CA ILE A 149 34.40 3.68 -2.04
C ILE A 149 34.88 5.13 -2.25
N SER A 150 36.20 5.36 -2.04
CA SER A 150 36.87 6.62 -2.33
C SER A 150 36.67 7.11 -3.75
N TYR A 151 36.40 6.25 -4.72
CA TYR A 151 36.21 6.64 -6.13
C TYR A 151 34.76 7.02 -6.50
N LEU A 152 33.77 6.87 -5.59
CA LEU A 152 32.46 7.40 -5.88
C LEU A 152 32.51 8.94 -5.88
N PRO A 153 31.89 9.58 -6.88
CA PRO A 153 31.79 11.04 -6.89
C PRO A 153 30.99 11.51 -5.68
N THR A 154 31.36 12.65 -5.13
CA THR A 154 30.58 13.28 -4.05
C THR A 154 29.39 14.02 -4.63
N ILE A 155 28.31 14.12 -3.84
CA ILE A 155 27.08 14.79 -4.28
C ILE A 155 27.29 16.29 -4.58
N ASP A 156 28.33 16.90 -3.99
CA ASP A 156 28.67 18.31 -4.15
C ASP A 156 29.54 18.57 -5.41
N GLU A 157 30.01 17.51 -6.06
CA GLU A 157 30.79 17.69 -7.30
C GLU A 157 29.85 18.14 -8.43
N PRO A 158 30.27 19.18 -9.19
CA PRO A 158 29.48 19.66 -10.31
C PRO A 158 29.33 18.56 -11.37
N VAL A 159 28.10 18.21 -11.71
CA VAL A 159 27.81 17.26 -12.77
C VAL A 159 27.25 18.02 -13.98
N ASP A 160 27.95 17.97 -15.10
CA ASP A 160 27.50 18.62 -16.35
C ASP A 160 26.24 17.97 -16.97
N ARG A 161 25.81 16.85 -16.44
CA ARG A 161 24.69 16.09 -16.98
C ARG A 161 23.38 16.46 -16.30
N LYS A 162 22.49 17.12 -17.03
CA LYS A 162 21.09 17.33 -16.61
C LYS A 162 20.28 16.07 -16.86
N ILE A 163 19.56 15.60 -15.84
CA ILE A 163 18.62 14.48 -15.94
C ILE A 163 17.23 15.07 -16.10
N PRO A 164 16.56 14.90 -17.25
CA PRO A 164 15.22 15.41 -17.44
C PRO A 164 14.22 14.64 -16.59
N VAL A 165 13.34 15.35 -15.89
CA VAL A 165 12.21 14.78 -15.18
C VAL A 165 11.00 14.86 -16.12
N PRO A 166 10.31 13.75 -16.40
CA PRO A 166 9.14 13.78 -17.29
C PRO A 166 7.99 14.57 -16.63
N PRO A 167 7.08 15.15 -17.44
CA PRO A 167 5.93 15.84 -16.91
C PRO A 167 5.01 14.84 -16.19
N SER A 168 4.46 15.27 -15.06
CA SER A 168 3.38 14.57 -14.36
C SER A 168 2.06 15.27 -14.62
N SER A 169 0.95 14.55 -14.51
CA SER A 169 -0.40 15.08 -14.64
C SER A 169 -1.16 14.87 -13.34
N ASP A 170 -1.63 15.94 -12.73
CA ASP A 170 -2.49 15.92 -11.54
C ASP A 170 -3.81 15.15 -11.80
N GLU A 171 -4.26 15.10 -13.05
CA GLU A 171 -5.50 14.38 -13.44
C GLU A 171 -5.41 12.88 -13.19
N LYS A 172 -4.20 12.32 -13.15
CA LYS A 172 -3.97 10.89 -12.87
C LYS A 172 -3.97 10.57 -11.36
N LEU A 173 -3.83 11.58 -10.52
CA LEU A 173 -3.81 11.39 -9.07
C LEU A 173 -5.25 11.38 -8.52
N THR A 174 -5.87 10.22 -8.56
CA THR A 174 -7.23 10.01 -8.04
C THR A 174 -7.24 9.81 -6.52
N TYR A 175 -6.20 9.15 -6.01
CA TYR A 175 -6.10 8.81 -4.58
C TYR A 175 -4.72 9.21 -4.04
N PHE A 176 -4.73 9.97 -2.96
CA PHE A 176 -3.60 10.20 -2.06
C PHE A 176 -4.18 10.37 -0.66
N THR A 177 -4.29 9.27 0.09
CA THR A 177 -5.00 9.25 1.37
C THR A 177 -4.44 8.16 2.30
N THR A 178 -4.75 8.28 3.58
CA THR A 178 -4.46 7.22 4.56
C THR A 178 -5.45 6.07 4.41
N ARG A 179 -5.07 4.89 4.89
CA ARG A 179 -5.98 3.73 5.01
C ARG A 179 -6.87 3.81 6.22
N GLU A 180 -6.53 4.65 7.19
CA GLU A 180 -7.36 4.84 8.35
C GLU A 180 -8.71 5.41 7.96
N PHE A 181 -9.74 4.81 8.49
CA PHE A 181 -11.11 5.25 8.29
C PHE A 181 -11.36 6.48 9.16
N ASP A 182 -11.32 7.63 8.55
CA ASP A 182 -11.75 8.87 9.17
C ASP A 182 -13.26 9.00 9.05
N ALA A 183 -13.96 8.63 10.11
CA ALA A 183 -15.43 8.63 10.16
C ALA A 183 -16.00 10.03 9.91
N GLU A 184 -15.33 11.08 10.36
CA GLU A 184 -15.79 12.47 10.25
C GLU A 184 -15.74 12.98 8.80
N ASN A 185 -14.73 12.57 8.04
CA ASN A 185 -14.59 12.92 6.62
C ASN A 185 -15.13 11.84 5.66
N ALA A 186 -15.48 10.65 6.15
CA ALA A 186 -15.98 9.55 5.31
C ALA A 186 -17.24 9.95 4.55
N GLY A 187 -18.17 10.62 5.19
CA GLY A 187 -19.40 11.13 4.57
C GLY A 187 -19.10 12.14 3.47
N LYS A 188 -18.20 13.11 3.71
CA LYS A 188 -17.82 14.12 2.72
C LYS A 188 -17.11 13.50 1.51
N ARG A 189 -16.22 12.54 1.74
CA ARG A 189 -15.52 11.81 0.66
C ARG A 189 -16.46 10.91 -0.13
N LEU A 190 -17.42 10.26 0.53
CA LEU A 190 -18.44 9.45 -0.14
C LEU A 190 -19.34 10.33 -1.04
N MET A 191 -19.78 11.47 -0.55
CA MET A 191 -20.62 12.42 -1.30
C MET A 191 -19.89 13.01 -2.52
N GLY A 192 -18.58 13.23 -2.43
CA GLY A 192 -17.73 13.68 -3.54
C GLY A 192 -17.27 12.57 -4.49
N SER A 193 -17.55 11.30 -4.18
CA SER A 193 -17.08 10.18 -4.99
C SER A 193 -17.96 9.97 -6.23
N ASN A 194 -17.31 9.52 -7.33
CA ASN A 194 -18.05 9.08 -8.53
C ASN A 194 -19.05 7.95 -8.22
N LEU A 195 -18.78 7.14 -7.18
CA LEU A 195 -19.67 6.08 -6.74
C LEU A 195 -21.00 6.64 -6.25
N TYR A 196 -20.98 7.71 -5.42
CA TYR A 196 -22.19 8.39 -4.96
C TYR A 196 -23.00 8.99 -6.12
N LEU A 197 -22.31 9.63 -7.07
CA LEU A 197 -22.94 10.17 -8.27
C LEU A 197 -23.52 9.07 -9.18
N MET A 198 -22.88 7.90 -9.24
CA MET A 198 -23.37 6.75 -9.99
C MET A 198 -24.57 6.09 -9.30
N ILE A 199 -24.55 5.97 -7.97
CA ILE A 199 -25.70 5.46 -7.18
C ILE A 199 -26.90 6.37 -7.36
N GLY A 200 -26.70 7.70 -7.27
CA GLY A 200 -27.80 8.68 -7.43
C GLY A 200 -28.36 8.78 -8.86
N LYS A 201 -27.50 8.62 -9.88
CA LYS A 201 -27.91 8.80 -11.29
C LYS A 201 -28.39 7.53 -12.01
N LYS A 202 -27.98 6.34 -11.59
CA LYS A 202 -28.27 5.09 -12.32
C LYS A 202 -29.05 4.05 -11.54
N GLY A 203 -29.45 4.34 -10.28
CA GLY A 203 -30.16 3.32 -9.51
C GLY A 203 -29.39 1.99 -9.54
N ILE A 204 -28.10 1.99 -9.15
CA ILE A 204 -27.31 0.75 -8.98
C ILE A 204 -27.75 -0.01 -7.72
N LEU A 205 -28.77 0.45 -7.05
CA LEU A 205 -29.59 -0.46 -6.28
C LEU A 205 -30.23 -1.37 -7.34
N PRO A 206 -29.92 -2.68 -7.36
CA PRO A 206 -30.74 -3.57 -8.13
C PRO A 206 -32.18 -3.19 -7.77
N SER A 207 -33.00 -2.97 -8.76
CA SER A 207 -34.44 -2.88 -8.58
C SER A 207 -34.94 -4.30 -8.23
N TYR A 208 -34.46 -4.82 -7.15
CA TYR A 208 -35.23 -5.71 -6.34
C TYR A 208 -36.30 -4.81 -5.71
N THR A 209 -37.31 -4.46 -6.51
CA THR A 209 -38.62 -4.56 -5.96
C THR A 209 -38.58 -5.90 -5.25
N ALA A 210 -38.47 -5.86 -3.94
CA ALA A 210 -38.87 -6.98 -3.12
C ALA A 210 -40.29 -7.27 -3.57
N THR A 211 -40.45 -7.97 -4.66
CA THR A 211 -41.67 -8.58 -5.05
C THR A 211 -41.95 -9.42 -3.84
N GLU A 212 -42.89 -8.97 -3.08
CA GLU A 212 -43.61 -9.63 -2.02
C GLU A 212 -43.36 -11.16 -1.99
N LEU A 213 -42.13 -11.56 -1.75
CA LEU A 213 -41.80 -12.87 -1.28
C LEU A 213 -42.33 -12.85 0.14
N GLY A 214 -43.55 -13.30 0.28
CA GLY A 214 -44.21 -13.42 1.58
C GLY A 214 -43.28 -14.06 2.58
N GLN A 215 -43.46 -13.77 3.85
CA GLN A 215 -42.63 -14.37 4.91
C GLN A 215 -42.48 -15.87 4.65
N PRO A 216 -41.26 -16.43 4.70
CA PRO A 216 -41.07 -17.86 4.53
C PRO A 216 -41.96 -18.60 5.53
N ALA A 217 -42.64 -19.65 5.09
CA ALA A 217 -43.57 -20.41 5.90
C ALA A 217 -42.96 -20.99 7.21
N ILE A 218 -41.63 -21.05 7.28
CA ILE A 218 -40.86 -21.51 8.42
C ILE A 218 -39.69 -20.52 8.63
N PRO A 219 -39.41 -20.07 9.88
CA PRO A 219 -38.27 -19.23 10.18
C PRO A 219 -36.98 -19.88 9.67
N LEU A 220 -36.15 -19.11 8.96
CA LEU A 220 -34.89 -19.59 8.46
C LEU A 220 -33.96 -19.93 9.64
N LYS A 221 -33.27 -21.06 9.57
CA LYS A 221 -32.23 -21.40 10.53
C LYS A 221 -31.09 -20.39 10.41
N LYS A 222 -30.39 -20.12 11.52
CA LYS A 222 -29.29 -19.17 11.61
C LYS A 222 -28.28 -19.35 10.47
N ASP A 223 -27.89 -20.59 10.16
CA ASP A 223 -26.92 -20.91 9.09
C ASP A 223 -27.43 -20.49 7.70
N LEU A 224 -28.71 -20.63 7.44
CA LEU A 224 -29.35 -20.25 6.19
C LEU A 224 -29.41 -18.71 6.03
N LEU A 225 -29.68 -18.00 7.15
CA LEU A 225 -29.62 -16.53 7.18
C LEU A 225 -28.23 -16.01 6.85
N TYR A 226 -27.20 -16.63 7.41
CA TYR A 226 -25.81 -16.25 7.09
C TYR A 226 -25.45 -16.50 5.62
N LEU A 227 -25.90 -17.63 5.06
CA LEU A 227 -25.69 -17.92 3.64
C LEU A 227 -26.42 -16.91 2.75
N CYS A 228 -27.65 -16.53 3.08
CA CYS A 228 -28.39 -15.49 2.37
C CYS A 228 -27.65 -14.14 2.44
N ALA A 229 -27.15 -13.77 3.61
CA ALA A 229 -26.42 -12.52 3.80
C ALA A 229 -25.11 -12.46 2.98
N ILE A 230 -24.40 -13.60 2.84
CA ILE A 230 -23.16 -13.69 2.05
C ILE A 230 -23.44 -13.68 0.55
N SER A 231 -24.51 -14.35 0.10
CA SER A 231 -24.90 -14.41 -1.31
C SER A 231 -25.46 -13.09 -1.85
N GLY A 232 -25.53 -12.05 -1.02
CA GLY A 232 -26.03 -10.71 -1.39
C GLY A 232 -27.52 -10.51 -1.08
N GLY A 233 -28.20 -11.52 -0.55
CA GLY A 233 -29.56 -11.37 -0.05
C GLY A 233 -29.56 -10.53 1.23
N GLY A 234 -30.18 -9.35 1.20
CA GLY A 234 -30.24 -8.44 2.34
C GLY A 234 -28.93 -7.70 2.63
N GLN A 235 -28.00 -7.61 1.68
CA GLN A 235 -26.86 -6.68 1.80
C GLN A 235 -27.30 -5.26 1.49
N GLY A 236 -26.72 -4.30 2.23
CA GLY A 236 -27.07 -2.89 2.10
C GLY A 236 -28.11 -2.47 3.12
N LEU A 237 -28.94 -1.50 2.75
CA LEU A 237 -29.98 -0.96 3.62
C LEU A 237 -31.13 -1.97 3.74
N THR A 238 -31.43 -2.40 4.96
CA THR A 238 -32.42 -3.42 5.25
C THR A 238 -33.33 -2.94 6.39
N GLY A 239 -34.58 -3.40 6.42
CA GLY A 239 -35.60 -2.93 7.37
C GLY A 239 -36.47 -1.82 6.79
N SER A 240 -37.30 -1.20 7.65
CA SER A 240 -38.16 -0.09 7.28
C SER A 240 -38.15 1.01 8.35
N GLU A 241 -38.34 2.26 7.90
CA GLU A 241 -38.51 3.38 8.84
C GLU A 241 -39.75 3.25 9.71
N GLU A 242 -40.81 2.66 9.17
CA GLU A 242 -42.08 2.46 9.90
C GLU A 242 -41.92 1.54 11.11
N ASN A 243 -41.12 0.48 10.97
CA ASN A 243 -40.82 -0.48 12.03
C ASN A 243 -39.66 -0.06 12.92
N ARG A 244 -38.96 1.03 12.59
CA ARG A 244 -37.73 1.52 13.26
C ARG A 244 -36.60 0.50 13.30
N ASP A 245 -36.58 -0.44 12.34
CA ASP A 245 -35.57 -1.49 12.22
C ASP A 245 -34.63 -1.28 11.00
N LEU A 246 -34.66 -0.07 10.45
CA LEU A 246 -33.78 0.28 9.33
C LEU A 246 -32.33 0.23 9.76
N HIS A 247 -31.54 -0.60 9.07
CA HIS A 247 -30.13 -0.78 9.35
C HIS A 247 -29.35 -1.10 8.07
N LEU A 248 -28.04 -0.87 8.12
CA LEU A 248 -27.12 -1.28 7.05
C LEU A 248 -26.45 -2.57 7.46
N GLN A 249 -26.53 -3.62 6.61
CA GLN A 249 -25.90 -4.89 6.92
C GLN A 249 -24.95 -5.37 5.79
N ARG A 250 -23.90 -6.09 6.22
CA ARG A 250 -22.94 -6.72 5.32
C ARG A 250 -22.46 -8.06 5.87
N GLY A 251 -22.66 -9.12 5.10
CA GLY A 251 -22.09 -10.43 5.36
C GLY A 251 -20.66 -10.54 4.80
N VAL A 252 -19.77 -11.18 5.56
CA VAL A 252 -18.40 -11.48 5.17
C VAL A 252 -18.10 -12.95 5.50
N ALA A 253 -17.60 -13.70 4.52
CA ALA A 253 -17.07 -15.04 4.73
C ALA A 253 -15.54 -15.04 4.69
N LYS A 254 -14.91 -15.64 5.69
CA LYS A 254 -13.45 -15.78 5.78
C LYS A 254 -13.09 -17.24 6.05
N VAL A 255 -12.17 -17.79 5.28
CA VAL A 255 -11.60 -19.11 5.58
C VAL A 255 -10.60 -18.95 6.70
N VAL A 256 -10.78 -19.73 7.77
CA VAL A 256 -9.87 -19.81 8.90
C VAL A 256 -9.22 -21.19 8.88
N THR A 257 -7.92 -21.23 8.81
CA THR A 257 -7.13 -22.47 8.82
C THR A 257 -6.45 -22.61 10.17
N ASN A 258 -6.73 -23.71 10.85
CA ASN A 258 -6.10 -24.08 12.11
C ASN A 258 -5.19 -25.28 11.89
N GLN A 259 -3.96 -25.19 12.40
CA GLN A 259 -2.99 -26.28 12.39
C GLN A 259 -2.77 -26.77 13.82
N PHE A 260 -2.86 -28.08 14.04
CA PHE A 260 -2.55 -28.68 15.32
C PHE A 260 -1.80 -30.00 15.12
N LEU A 261 -0.92 -30.31 16.07
CA LEU A 261 -0.16 -31.55 16.08
C LEU A 261 -0.96 -32.64 16.80
N LYS A 262 -1.28 -33.71 16.07
CA LYS A 262 -1.91 -34.89 16.63
C LYS A 262 -0.85 -35.98 16.85
N LYS A 263 -0.68 -36.41 18.09
CA LYS A 263 0.24 -37.54 18.39
C LYS A 263 -0.33 -38.83 17.82
N LYS A 264 0.51 -39.55 17.04
CA LYS A 264 0.18 -40.84 16.44
C LYS A 264 1.23 -41.90 16.89
N GLY A 265 1.23 -42.22 18.20
CA GLY A 265 2.22 -43.10 18.84
C GLY A 265 3.27 -42.37 19.66
N GLU A 266 4.22 -43.11 20.25
CA GLU A 266 5.22 -42.50 21.18
C GLU A 266 6.20 -41.56 20.48
N ASP A 267 6.51 -41.75 19.18
CA ASP A 267 7.53 -41.00 18.45
C ASP A 267 7.07 -40.33 17.14
N LYS A 268 5.77 -40.30 16.85
CA LYS A 268 5.27 -39.70 15.62
C LYS A 268 4.18 -38.69 15.89
N ALA A 269 4.37 -37.46 15.39
CA ALA A 269 3.37 -36.40 15.36
C ALA A 269 2.94 -36.15 13.94
N GLU A 270 1.63 -36.07 13.70
CA GLU A 270 1.02 -35.66 12.42
C GLU A 270 0.51 -34.26 12.55
N CYS A 271 0.89 -33.39 11.62
CA CYS A 271 0.32 -32.05 11.53
C CYS A 271 -1.03 -32.14 10.82
N VAL A 272 -2.09 -31.85 11.53
CA VAL A 272 -3.45 -31.83 10.97
C VAL A 272 -3.83 -30.38 10.72
N GLU A 273 -4.15 -30.08 9.48
CA GLU A 273 -4.67 -28.78 9.05
C GLU A 273 -6.18 -28.89 8.84
N THR A 274 -6.94 -28.05 9.52
CA THR A 274 -8.38 -27.96 9.35
C THR A 274 -8.75 -26.56 8.88
N SER A 275 -9.45 -26.48 7.75
CA SER A 275 -10.01 -25.23 7.26
C SER A 275 -11.50 -25.17 7.52
N SER A 276 -11.95 -24.08 8.09
CA SER A 276 -13.37 -23.78 8.32
C SER A 276 -13.72 -22.41 7.77
N THR A 277 -14.95 -22.23 7.32
CA THR A 277 -15.45 -20.91 6.92
C THR A 277 -16.10 -20.23 8.11
N LYS A 278 -15.52 -19.09 8.54
CA LYS A 278 -16.14 -18.22 9.52
C LYS A 278 -16.95 -17.16 8.77
N ILE A 279 -18.21 -17.02 9.17
CA ILE A 279 -19.14 -16.06 8.58
C ILE A 279 -19.43 -15.02 9.65
N THR A 280 -19.31 -13.75 9.28
CA THR A 280 -19.56 -12.61 10.15
C THR A 280 -20.56 -11.69 9.46
N LEU A 281 -21.60 -11.29 10.17
CA LEU A 281 -22.55 -10.28 9.72
C LEU A 281 -22.34 -9.00 10.52
N ASN A 282 -21.96 -7.93 9.83
CA ASN A 282 -21.82 -6.61 10.42
C ASN A 282 -23.10 -5.81 10.15
N ILE A 283 -23.66 -5.24 11.19
CA ILE A 283 -24.90 -4.46 11.17
C ILE A 283 -24.57 -3.08 11.73
N ILE A 284 -24.94 -2.03 11.01
CA ILE A 284 -24.88 -0.65 11.48
C ILE A 284 -26.33 -0.20 11.67
N GLU A 285 -26.71 0.03 12.90
CA GLU A 285 -28.04 0.47 13.26
C GLU A 285 -28.25 1.96 12.99
N ASN A 286 -29.48 2.42 13.02
CA ASN A 286 -29.86 3.78 12.68
C ASN A 286 -29.23 4.84 13.62
N ASP A 287 -28.88 4.45 14.83
CA ASP A 287 -28.18 5.29 15.83
C ASP A 287 -26.64 5.27 15.68
N GLY A 288 -26.12 4.54 14.68
CA GLY A 288 -24.69 4.36 14.45
C GLY A 288 -24.04 3.24 15.25
N THR A 289 -24.81 2.49 16.04
CA THR A 289 -24.30 1.32 16.78
C THR A 289 -23.89 0.23 15.79
N ILE A 290 -22.72 -0.36 16.01
CA ILE A 290 -22.21 -1.47 15.19
C ILE A 290 -22.39 -2.76 15.95
N THR A 291 -23.20 -3.65 15.42
CA THR A 291 -23.42 -5.01 15.93
C THR A 291 -22.74 -6.02 15.01
N VAL A 292 -21.94 -6.91 15.59
CA VAL A 292 -21.24 -7.99 14.87
C VAL A 292 -21.82 -9.32 15.31
N LEU A 293 -22.42 -10.06 14.38
CA LEU A 293 -22.95 -11.41 14.61
C LEU A 293 -22.00 -12.43 13.99
N GLU A 294 -21.58 -13.44 14.80
CA GLU A 294 -20.67 -14.53 14.43
C GLU A 294 -21.32 -15.90 14.55
#